data_e4cf89d75932c0121f4152a855865b8e
#
_entry.id   e4cf89d75932c0121f4152a855865b8e
#
_cell.length_a   1.000
_cell.length_b   1.000
_cell.length_c   1.000
_cell.angle_alpha   90.00
_cell.angle_beta   90.00
_cell.angle_gamma   90.00
#
_symmetry.space_group_name_H-M   'P 1'
#
loop_
_entity.id
_entity.type
_entity.pdbx_description
1 polymer ?
#
loop_
_entity_poly.entity_id
_entity_poly.type
_entity_poly.pdbx_seq_one_letter_code
_entity_poly.pdbx_strand_id
1 'polypeptide(L)'
;DYGYDISDYKNISPDYGDLDLFKKVLDEAHKRGLKVLMDLVVNHTSDEHYWFKESKKSVDNPYHDYYFWRKGKGKNGKRPPNNWLSTFEGGAWEYDKDLDEYYLHVFAKKQPDLNMDNPKVREEVKSIMRFWLDMGVDGFREDVITFISKKEGLPNGFPLPIATGVEHYNKGPHIHEYLKEFRHDVLNHYDCFVVGESPMTGADDALSFTEGQDKELDMMISFDHMQADCFMTEIGRASCRE
;
A
#
# COMPACT_ATOMS: atom_id res chain seq x y z
N ASP A 1 2.87 -7.59 12.66
CA ASP A 1 4.08 -6.85 12.24
C ASP A 1 3.94 -5.35 12.51
N TYR A 2 4.01 -4.99 13.79
CA TYR A 2 3.95 -3.58 14.25
C TYR A 2 2.73 -2.79 13.77
N GLY A 3 1.60 -3.47 13.48
CA GLY A 3 0.34 -2.86 13.08
C GLY A 3 0.17 -2.67 11.56
N TYR A 4 1.13 -3.07 10.73
CA TYR A 4 1.05 -2.96 9.28
C TYR A 4 0.60 -4.26 8.57
N ASP A 5 0.04 -5.21 9.30
CA ASP A 5 -0.61 -6.41 8.78
C ASP A 5 -2.08 -6.41 9.20
N ILE A 6 -2.91 -5.71 8.43
CA ILE A 6 -4.31 -5.48 8.77
C ILE A 6 -5.13 -6.74 8.57
N SER A 7 -5.73 -7.25 9.65
CA SER A 7 -6.62 -8.43 9.63
C SER A 7 -8.11 -8.06 9.50
N ASP A 8 -8.49 -6.82 9.88
CA ASP A 8 -9.83 -6.28 9.72
C ASP A 8 -9.74 -4.75 9.60
N TYR A 9 -10.06 -4.21 8.42
CA TYR A 9 -9.97 -2.77 8.14
C TYR A 9 -11.04 -1.91 8.82
N LYS A 10 -12.09 -2.50 9.35
CA LYS A 10 -13.23 -1.76 9.91
C LYS A 10 -13.38 -2.01 11.41
N ASN A 11 -12.28 -2.33 12.07
CA ASN A 11 -12.27 -2.60 13.51
C ASN A 11 -11.00 -2.05 14.18
N ILE A 12 -10.99 -2.07 15.49
CA ILE A 12 -9.85 -1.72 16.34
C ILE A 12 -9.29 -2.99 16.97
N SER A 13 -7.97 -3.11 17.05
CA SER A 13 -7.33 -4.23 17.75
C SER A 13 -7.80 -4.26 19.21
N PRO A 14 -8.19 -5.45 19.72
CA PRO A 14 -8.61 -5.61 21.11
C PRO A 14 -7.58 -5.13 22.14
N ASP A 15 -6.31 -5.08 21.77
CA ASP A 15 -5.23 -4.58 22.62
C ASP A 15 -5.37 -3.07 22.91
N TYR A 16 -6.05 -2.34 22.02
CA TYR A 16 -6.28 -0.89 22.13
C TYR A 16 -7.74 -0.52 22.46
N GLY A 17 -8.63 -1.51 22.46
CA GLY A 17 -10.04 -1.31 22.79
C GLY A 17 -10.99 -1.71 21.67
N ASP A 18 -12.00 -0.89 21.43
CA ASP A 18 -13.05 -1.12 20.46
C ASP A 18 -13.45 0.18 19.72
N LEU A 19 -14.38 0.06 18.77
CA LEU A 19 -14.89 1.21 18.01
C LEU A 19 -15.55 2.28 18.90
N ASP A 20 -16.20 1.90 19.99
CA ASP A 20 -16.84 2.86 20.90
C ASP A 20 -15.81 3.65 21.69
N LEU A 21 -14.71 3.01 22.08
CA LEU A 21 -13.59 3.70 22.70
C LEU A 21 -12.89 4.62 21.71
N PHE A 22 -12.68 4.14 20.45
CA PHE A 22 -12.10 4.96 19.41
C PHE A 22 -12.93 6.22 19.13
N LYS A 23 -14.25 6.12 19.04
CA LYS A 23 -15.14 7.29 18.90
C LYS A 23 -14.96 8.30 20.06
N LYS A 24 -14.83 7.83 21.29
CA LYS A 24 -14.56 8.71 22.43
C LYS A 24 -13.22 9.41 22.31
N VAL A 25 -12.17 8.70 21.84
CA VAL A 25 -10.85 9.30 21.59
C VAL A 25 -10.96 10.38 20.52
N LEU A 26 -11.66 10.10 19.43
CA LEU A 26 -11.89 11.04 18.33
C LEU A 26 -12.63 12.30 18.80
N ASP A 27 -13.75 12.12 19.52
CA ASP A 27 -14.50 13.23 20.11
C ASP A 27 -13.65 14.09 21.05
N GLU A 28 -12.83 13.47 21.90
CA GLU A 28 -11.95 14.18 22.82
C GLU A 28 -10.79 14.89 22.13
N ALA A 29 -10.28 14.34 21.03
CA ALA A 29 -9.31 15.02 20.17
C ALA A 29 -9.92 16.28 19.54
N HIS A 30 -11.09 16.17 18.96
CA HIS A 30 -11.81 17.29 18.31
C HIS A 30 -12.17 18.39 19.30
N LYS A 31 -12.61 18.06 20.52
CA LYS A 31 -12.86 19.05 21.58
C LYS A 31 -11.61 19.87 21.93
N ARG A 32 -10.43 19.33 21.71
CA ARG A 32 -9.14 19.99 21.93
C ARG A 32 -8.58 20.67 20.67
N GLY A 33 -9.34 20.68 19.57
CA GLY A 33 -8.91 21.23 18.29
C GLY A 33 -7.87 20.38 17.55
N LEU A 34 -7.71 19.11 17.94
CA LEU A 34 -6.82 18.17 17.25
C LEU A 34 -7.56 17.50 16.10
N LYS A 35 -6.85 17.30 15.00
CA LYS A 35 -7.29 16.50 13.87
C LYS A 35 -6.66 15.11 13.93
N VAL A 36 -7.43 14.08 13.53
CA VAL A 36 -7.00 12.69 13.60
C VAL A 36 -6.90 12.12 12.18
N LEU A 37 -5.68 11.83 11.75
CA LEU A 37 -5.44 11.07 10.53
C LEU A 37 -5.25 9.59 10.89
N MET A 38 -5.90 8.73 10.11
CA MET A 38 -5.77 7.29 10.27
C MET A 38 -4.79 6.72 9.25
N ASP A 39 -4.01 5.74 9.66
CA ASP A 39 -3.11 5.05 8.73
C ASP A 39 -3.92 4.12 7.81
N LEU A 40 -3.81 4.31 6.50
CA LEU A 40 -4.48 3.52 5.47
C LEU A 40 -3.47 2.61 4.77
N VAL A 41 -3.42 1.37 5.19
CA VAL A 41 -2.48 0.35 4.70
C VAL A 41 -3.19 -0.49 3.64
N VAL A 42 -3.08 -0.12 2.38
CA VAL A 42 -3.84 -0.76 1.28
C VAL A 42 -2.97 -1.38 0.18
N ASN A 43 -1.64 -1.32 0.31
CA ASN A 43 -0.78 -2.09 -0.58
C ASN A 43 -0.93 -3.61 -0.35
N HIS A 44 -1.18 -4.03 0.88
CA HIS A 44 -1.26 -5.42 1.33
C HIS A 44 -2.23 -5.57 2.50
N THR A 45 -2.60 -6.81 2.81
CA THR A 45 -3.34 -7.15 4.05
C THR A 45 -2.48 -8.03 4.94
N SER A 46 -2.97 -8.36 6.14
CA SER A 46 -2.49 -9.53 6.86
C SER A 46 -2.83 -10.83 6.11
N ASP A 47 -2.01 -11.87 6.25
CA ASP A 47 -2.37 -13.24 5.86
C ASP A 47 -3.53 -13.80 6.70
N GLU A 48 -3.85 -13.14 7.82
CA GLU A 48 -5.01 -13.44 8.67
C GLU A 48 -6.30 -12.74 8.19
N HIS A 49 -6.22 -11.82 7.22
CA HIS A 49 -7.40 -11.16 6.68
C HIS A 49 -8.36 -12.16 6.01
N TYR A 50 -9.66 -11.93 6.17
CA TYR A 50 -10.69 -12.79 5.58
C TYR A 50 -10.50 -12.99 4.07
N TRP A 51 -10.20 -11.94 3.32
CA TRP A 51 -10.00 -12.02 1.87
C TRP A 51 -8.86 -12.97 1.50
N PHE A 52 -7.74 -12.92 2.23
CA PHE A 52 -6.60 -13.79 1.94
C PHE A 52 -6.91 -15.25 2.30
N LYS A 53 -7.55 -15.49 3.45
CA LYS A 53 -7.99 -16.85 3.84
C LYS A 53 -8.95 -17.46 2.81
N GLU A 54 -9.87 -16.66 2.26
CA GLU A 54 -10.74 -17.11 1.18
C GLU A 54 -9.98 -17.33 -0.12
N SER A 55 -9.08 -16.41 -0.51
CA SER A 55 -8.30 -16.50 -1.75
C SER A 55 -7.48 -17.79 -1.85
N LYS A 56 -7.06 -18.36 -0.72
CA LYS A 56 -6.29 -19.60 -0.63
C LYS A 56 -7.12 -20.88 -0.76
N LYS A 57 -8.44 -20.81 -0.74
CA LYS A 57 -9.28 -22.02 -0.77
C LYS A 57 -9.37 -22.65 -2.16
N SER A 58 -9.38 -21.84 -3.21
CA SER A 58 -9.47 -22.29 -4.60
C SER A 58 -9.13 -21.17 -5.56
N VAL A 59 -8.58 -21.50 -6.72
CA VAL A 59 -8.38 -20.57 -7.84
C VAL A 59 -9.69 -19.99 -8.39
N ASP A 60 -10.81 -20.66 -8.19
CA ASP A 60 -12.14 -20.20 -8.57
C ASP A 60 -12.85 -19.38 -7.49
N ASN A 61 -12.21 -19.17 -6.32
CA ASN A 61 -12.79 -18.38 -5.25
C ASN A 61 -12.87 -16.89 -5.67
N PRO A 62 -13.99 -16.19 -5.43
CA PRO A 62 -14.13 -14.77 -5.78
C PRO A 62 -13.06 -13.83 -5.23
N TYR A 63 -12.40 -14.22 -4.14
CA TYR A 63 -11.30 -13.47 -3.52
C TYR A 63 -9.92 -13.85 -4.04
N HIS A 64 -9.81 -14.88 -4.90
CA HIS A 64 -8.49 -15.32 -5.38
C HIS A 64 -7.79 -14.16 -6.11
N ASP A 65 -8.46 -13.48 -7.01
CA ASP A 65 -7.93 -12.34 -7.78
C ASP A 65 -7.85 -11.02 -6.98
N TYR A 66 -8.14 -11.05 -5.67
CA TYR A 66 -7.85 -9.91 -4.78
C TYR A 66 -6.35 -9.77 -4.50
N TYR A 67 -5.57 -10.82 -4.78
CA TYR A 67 -4.13 -10.88 -4.59
C TYR A 67 -3.43 -11.32 -5.87
N PHE A 68 -2.13 -11.07 -5.94
CA PHE A 68 -1.32 -11.52 -7.07
C PHE A 68 -0.89 -12.97 -6.87
N TRP A 69 -1.65 -13.89 -7.45
CA TRP A 69 -1.30 -15.31 -7.53
C TRP A 69 -0.74 -15.66 -8.90
N ARG A 70 0.33 -16.46 -8.97
CA ARG A 70 0.93 -16.89 -10.23
C ARG A 70 1.51 -18.29 -10.13
N LYS A 71 1.40 -19.05 -11.22
CA LYS A 71 2.13 -20.32 -11.35
C LYS A 71 3.63 -20.07 -11.36
N GLY A 72 4.37 -20.98 -10.72
CA GLY A 72 5.83 -20.95 -10.77
C GLY A 72 6.39 -21.27 -12.14
N LYS A 73 7.64 -20.87 -12.38
CA LYS A 73 8.40 -21.12 -13.61
C LYS A 73 9.30 -22.35 -13.50
N GLY A 74 9.79 -22.78 -14.66
CA GLY A 74 10.76 -23.88 -14.80
C GLY A 74 10.15 -25.26 -14.69
N LYS A 75 11.01 -26.27 -14.59
CA LYS A 75 10.57 -27.66 -14.50
C LYS A 75 9.79 -27.87 -13.20
N ASN A 76 8.54 -28.30 -13.32
CA ASN A 76 7.63 -28.53 -12.20
C ASN A 76 7.24 -27.27 -11.39
N GLY A 77 7.27 -26.08 -11.99
CA GLY A 77 6.79 -24.86 -11.33
C GLY A 77 7.56 -24.43 -10.06
N LYS A 78 8.78 -24.96 -9.83
CA LYS A 78 9.51 -24.78 -8.57
C LYS A 78 10.27 -23.44 -8.45
N ARG A 79 10.29 -22.62 -9.49
CA ARG A 79 10.91 -21.30 -9.44
C ARG A 79 9.83 -20.23 -9.35
N PRO A 80 10.06 -19.16 -8.56
CA PRO A 80 9.10 -18.07 -8.46
C PRO A 80 8.82 -17.42 -9.82
N PRO A 81 7.69 -16.70 -9.97
CA PRO A 81 7.25 -16.08 -11.22
C PRO A 81 8.26 -15.08 -11.80
N ASN A 82 8.98 -14.36 -10.97
CA ASN A 82 10.02 -13.41 -11.34
C ASN A 82 11.13 -13.39 -10.29
N ASN A 83 12.09 -12.46 -10.42
CA ASN A 83 13.23 -12.32 -9.53
C ASN A 83 13.06 -11.22 -8.48
N TRP A 84 11.83 -10.75 -8.22
CA TRP A 84 11.61 -9.68 -7.25
C TRP A 84 12.02 -10.09 -5.84
N LEU A 85 12.59 -9.14 -5.12
CA LEU A 85 12.97 -9.31 -3.73
C LEU A 85 12.01 -8.55 -2.83
N SER A 86 11.77 -9.12 -1.66
CA SER A 86 11.08 -8.45 -0.58
C SER A 86 11.90 -7.26 -0.07
N THR A 87 11.22 -6.25 0.41
CA THR A 87 11.87 -5.07 1.05
C THR A 87 12.59 -5.46 2.33
N PHE A 88 12.13 -6.48 3.02
CA PHE A 88 12.71 -6.90 4.29
C PHE A 88 13.73 -8.04 4.11
N GLU A 89 13.32 -9.17 3.58
CA GLU A 89 14.19 -10.33 3.44
C GLU A 89 13.71 -11.34 2.39
N GLY A 90 14.64 -11.81 1.56
CA GLY A 90 14.41 -12.91 0.63
C GLY A 90 13.64 -12.52 -0.63
N GLY A 91 13.03 -13.51 -1.27
CA GLY A 91 12.20 -13.31 -2.46
C GLY A 91 10.84 -12.72 -2.13
N ALA A 92 10.23 -12.01 -3.10
CA ALA A 92 8.90 -11.42 -2.95
C ALA A 92 7.75 -12.39 -3.26
N TRP A 93 8.04 -13.67 -3.43
CA TRP A 93 7.05 -14.69 -3.77
C TRP A 93 7.12 -15.86 -2.80
N GLU A 94 5.98 -16.20 -2.20
CA GLU A 94 5.85 -17.38 -1.31
C GLU A 94 4.97 -18.43 -1.98
N TYR A 95 5.44 -19.69 -1.94
CA TYR A 95 4.77 -20.82 -2.56
C TYR A 95 3.68 -21.39 -1.66
N ASP A 96 2.47 -21.48 -2.19
CA ASP A 96 1.38 -22.22 -1.55
C ASP A 96 1.22 -23.59 -2.20
N LYS A 97 1.44 -24.64 -1.40
CA LYS A 97 1.45 -26.04 -1.87
C LYS A 97 0.04 -26.55 -2.22
N ASP A 98 -1.00 -25.97 -1.61
CA ASP A 98 -2.37 -26.46 -1.76
C ASP A 98 -2.98 -25.92 -3.06
N LEU A 99 -2.59 -24.70 -3.48
CA LEU A 99 -2.96 -24.11 -4.76
C LEU A 99 -1.97 -24.41 -5.89
N ASP A 100 -0.75 -24.87 -5.56
CA ASP A 100 0.37 -24.99 -6.50
C ASP A 100 0.67 -23.67 -7.21
N GLU A 101 0.59 -22.56 -6.46
CA GLU A 101 0.85 -21.20 -6.92
C GLU A 101 1.71 -20.42 -5.93
N TYR A 102 2.22 -19.27 -6.37
CA TYR A 102 2.93 -18.31 -5.54
C TYR A 102 2.07 -17.05 -5.37
N TYR A 103 2.03 -16.50 -4.16
CA TYR A 103 1.50 -15.16 -3.94
C TYR A 103 2.62 -14.13 -3.77
N LEU A 104 2.35 -12.90 -4.21
CA LEU A 104 3.27 -11.77 -4.08
C LEU A 104 3.20 -11.17 -2.68
N HIS A 105 4.37 -10.83 -2.12
CA HIS A 105 4.53 -10.02 -0.92
C HIS A 105 5.77 -9.13 -1.04
N VAL A 106 5.58 -7.87 -1.37
CA VAL A 106 6.71 -6.91 -1.48
C VAL A 106 7.35 -6.64 -0.12
N PHE A 107 6.57 -6.83 0.96
CA PHE A 107 7.02 -6.76 2.35
C PHE A 107 7.14 -8.16 2.97
N ALA A 108 6.67 -8.35 4.19
CA ALA A 108 6.78 -9.66 4.85
C ALA A 108 5.85 -10.72 4.21
N LYS A 109 6.19 -11.99 4.34
CA LYS A 109 5.34 -13.12 3.91
C LYS A 109 3.92 -13.07 4.46
N LYS A 110 3.75 -12.48 5.64
CA LYS A 110 2.46 -12.25 6.28
C LYS A 110 1.72 -11.01 5.77
N GLN A 111 2.24 -10.36 4.75
CA GLN A 111 1.68 -9.15 4.15
C GLN A 111 1.48 -9.36 2.63
N PRO A 112 0.53 -10.24 2.21
CA PRO A 112 0.25 -10.49 0.80
C PRO A 112 -0.26 -9.22 0.10
N ASP A 113 0.30 -8.93 -1.07
CA ASP A 113 0.00 -7.73 -1.86
C ASP A 113 -1.38 -7.81 -2.50
N LEU A 114 -2.18 -6.75 -2.32
CA LEU A 114 -3.47 -6.59 -2.97
C LEU A 114 -3.34 -6.28 -4.47
N ASN A 115 -4.22 -6.85 -5.25
CA ASN A 115 -4.33 -6.63 -6.69
C ASN A 115 -5.24 -5.44 -6.99
N MET A 116 -4.69 -4.22 -7.04
CA MET A 116 -5.46 -3.01 -7.36
C MET A 116 -5.94 -2.93 -8.81
N ASP A 117 -5.43 -3.78 -9.71
CA ASP A 117 -5.97 -3.89 -11.08
C ASP A 117 -7.41 -4.45 -11.05
N ASN A 118 -7.76 -5.19 -10.00
CA ASN A 118 -9.12 -5.66 -9.76
C ASN A 118 -10.02 -4.53 -9.22
N PRO A 119 -11.05 -4.10 -9.98
CA PRO A 119 -11.92 -3.00 -9.54
C PRO A 119 -12.71 -3.33 -8.24
N LYS A 120 -12.92 -4.60 -7.92
CA LYS A 120 -13.55 -4.99 -6.66
C LYS A 120 -12.66 -4.65 -5.47
N VAL A 121 -11.35 -4.83 -5.60
CA VAL A 121 -10.38 -4.44 -4.55
C VAL A 121 -10.41 -2.93 -4.35
N ARG A 122 -10.43 -2.14 -5.42
CA ARG A 122 -10.55 -0.67 -5.31
C ARG A 122 -11.86 -0.25 -4.65
N GLU A 123 -12.98 -0.93 -4.95
CA GLU A 123 -14.27 -0.63 -4.29
C GLU A 123 -14.23 -0.97 -2.79
N GLU A 124 -13.57 -2.06 -2.39
CA GLU A 124 -13.36 -2.37 -0.98
C GLU A 124 -12.51 -1.28 -0.28
N VAL A 125 -11.46 -0.79 -0.92
CA VAL A 125 -10.65 0.33 -0.39
C VAL A 125 -11.50 1.59 -0.23
N LYS A 126 -12.31 1.94 -1.22
CA LYS A 126 -13.26 3.06 -1.13
C LYS A 126 -14.27 2.87 0.00
N SER A 127 -14.74 1.64 0.22
CA SER A 127 -15.63 1.31 1.34
C SER A 127 -14.96 1.44 2.71
N ILE A 128 -13.66 1.12 2.80
CA ILE A 128 -12.85 1.33 4.02
C ILE A 128 -12.70 2.84 4.30
N MET A 129 -12.35 3.62 3.27
CA MET A 129 -12.22 5.07 3.41
C MET A 129 -13.52 5.70 3.90
N ARG A 130 -14.66 5.39 3.26
CA ARG A 130 -15.97 5.90 3.68
C ARG A 130 -16.29 5.54 5.12
N PHE A 131 -16.04 4.29 5.52
CA PHE A 131 -16.31 3.84 6.89
C PHE A 131 -15.64 4.71 7.96
N TRP A 132 -14.36 5.04 7.77
CA TRP A 132 -13.62 5.85 8.74
C TRP A 132 -13.96 7.34 8.65
N LEU A 133 -14.18 7.88 7.45
CA LEU A 133 -14.59 9.26 7.26
C LEU A 133 -16.00 9.51 7.82
N ASP A 134 -16.95 8.58 7.62
CA ASP A 134 -18.29 8.63 8.22
C ASP A 134 -18.25 8.55 9.76
N MET A 135 -17.25 7.90 10.32
CA MET A 135 -17.02 7.87 11.75
C MET A 135 -16.47 9.20 12.30
N GLY A 136 -15.95 10.08 11.44
CA GLY A 136 -15.44 11.39 11.78
C GLY A 136 -13.92 11.51 11.80
N VAL A 137 -13.18 10.55 11.26
CA VAL A 137 -11.73 10.68 11.02
C VAL A 137 -11.48 11.82 10.04
N ASP A 138 -10.47 12.65 10.29
CA ASP A 138 -10.19 13.87 9.51
C ASP A 138 -9.33 13.61 8.26
N GLY A 139 -9.02 12.35 7.97
CA GLY A 139 -8.28 11.97 6.78
C GLY A 139 -7.35 10.79 6.99
N PHE A 140 -6.40 10.62 6.06
CA PHE A 140 -5.54 9.45 6.04
C PHE A 140 -4.06 9.81 5.86
N ARG A 141 -3.20 8.99 6.48
CA ARG A 141 -1.84 8.77 6.03
C ARG A 141 -1.85 7.47 5.23
N GLU A 142 -1.59 7.55 3.94
CA GLU A 142 -1.63 6.41 3.03
C GLU A 142 -0.25 5.75 2.96
N ASP A 143 -0.15 4.56 3.54
CA ASP A 143 1.07 3.77 3.67
C ASP A 143 1.58 3.29 2.32
N VAL A 144 2.83 3.58 2.01
CA VAL A 144 3.53 3.22 0.75
C VAL A 144 2.64 3.29 -0.50
N ILE A 145 1.84 4.34 -0.59
CA ILE A 145 0.73 4.44 -1.55
C ILE A 145 1.19 4.34 -3.01
N THR A 146 2.42 4.72 -3.31
CA THR A 146 2.98 4.60 -4.67
C THR A 146 3.26 3.17 -5.10
N PHE A 147 3.14 2.19 -4.19
CA PHE A 147 3.39 0.77 -4.48
C PHE A 147 2.13 0.00 -4.92
N ILE A 148 0.95 0.59 -4.83
CA ILE A 148 -0.31 -0.14 -5.10
C ILE A 148 -0.50 -0.55 -6.57
N SER A 149 0.15 0.12 -7.53
CA SER A 149 0.09 -0.23 -8.95
C SER A 149 1.32 -1.04 -9.35
N LYS A 150 1.10 -2.24 -9.89
CA LYS A 150 2.17 -3.12 -10.38
C LYS A 150 2.14 -3.15 -11.91
N LYS A 151 3.32 -3.28 -12.53
CA LYS A 151 3.43 -3.41 -13.99
C LYS A 151 2.80 -4.71 -14.46
N GLU A 152 1.97 -4.63 -15.49
CA GLU A 152 1.32 -5.79 -16.10
C GLU A 152 2.35 -6.88 -16.47
N GLY A 153 1.97 -8.14 -16.29
CA GLY A 153 2.83 -9.30 -16.55
C GLY A 153 3.94 -9.53 -15.53
N LEU A 154 4.14 -8.63 -14.57
CA LEU A 154 5.10 -8.73 -13.47
C LEU A 154 6.49 -9.17 -13.99
N PRO A 155 7.15 -8.38 -14.86
CA PRO A 155 8.41 -8.76 -15.49
C PRO A 155 9.54 -8.88 -14.48
N ASN A 156 10.65 -9.51 -14.86
CA ASN A 156 11.85 -9.51 -14.03
C ASN A 156 12.36 -8.09 -13.82
N GLY A 157 12.76 -7.80 -12.58
CA GLY A 157 13.41 -6.55 -12.22
C GLY A 157 14.91 -6.57 -12.55
N PHE A 158 15.49 -5.38 -12.59
CA PHE A 158 16.94 -5.21 -12.67
C PHE A 158 17.56 -5.78 -11.37
N PRO A 159 18.61 -6.63 -11.48
CA PRO A 159 19.18 -7.29 -10.31
C PRO A 159 19.92 -6.29 -9.43
N LEU A 160 19.25 -5.82 -8.40
CA LEU A 160 19.80 -4.98 -7.32
C LEU A 160 20.04 -5.83 -6.07
N PRO A 161 20.98 -5.44 -5.19
CA PRO A 161 21.19 -6.14 -3.92
C PRO A 161 19.97 -6.13 -3.00
N ILE A 162 19.15 -5.09 -3.09
CA ILE A 162 17.90 -4.88 -2.34
C ILE A 162 16.83 -4.36 -3.29
N ALA A 163 15.57 -4.63 -3.00
CA ALA A 163 14.41 -4.12 -3.73
C ALA A 163 14.42 -4.40 -5.25
N THR A 164 15.02 -5.52 -5.69
CA THR A 164 14.91 -5.97 -7.09
C THR A 164 13.45 -6.00 -7.50
N GLY A 165 13.10 -5.31 -8.59
CA GLY A 165 11.72 -5.21 -9.10
C GLY A 165 11.00 -3.91 -8.71
N VAL A 166 11.59 -3.05 -7.87
CA VAL A 166 10.98 -1.79 -7.42
C VAL A 166 10.58 -0.88 -8.58
N GLU A 167 11.30 -0.89 -9.67
CA GLU A 167 10.98 -0.15 -10.90
C GLU A 167 9.68 -0.59 -11.57
N HIS A 168 9.09 -1.68 -11.12
CA HIS A 168 7.84 -2.23 -11.66
C HIS A 168 6.64 -2.05 -10.72
N TYR A 169 6.86 -1.60 -9.49
CA TYR A 169 5.78 -1.38 -8.53
C TYR A 169 5.85 -0.04 -7.80
N ASN A 170 6.99 0.66 -7.78
CA ASN A 170 7.01 2.05 -7.30
C ASN A 170 6.56 2.98 -8.42
N LYS A 171 5.48 3.70 -8.21
CA LYS A 171 4.83 4.54 -9.22
C LYS A 171 4.50 3.76 -10.50
N GLY A 172 3.85 2.60 -10.32
CA GLY A 172 3.44 1.73 -11.42
C GLY A 172 2.44 2.41 -12.37
N PRO A 173 2.14 1.78 -13.53
CA PRO A 173 1.52 2.44 -14.66
C PRO A 173 0.13 3.04 -14.41
N HIS A 174 -0.63 2.53 -13.44
CA HIS A 174 -2.00 2.96 -13.14
C HIS A 174 -2.11 3.74 -11.83
N ILE A 175 -0.98 4.15 -11.22
CA ILE A 175 -1.00 4.80 -9.90
C ILE A 175 -1.87 6.06 -9.88
N HIS A 176 -1.69 6.95 -10.83
CA HIS A 176 -2.47 8.18 -10.93
C HIS A 176 -3.96 7.93 -11.20
N GLU A 177 -4.27 6.88 -11.98
CA GLU A 177 -5.65 6.47 -12.26
C GLU A 177 -6.36 6.04 -10.97
N TYR A 178 -5.73 5.19 -10.16
CA TYR A 178 -6.32 4.69 -8.91
C TYR A 178 -6.47 5.79 -7.86
N LEU A 179 -5.47 6.64 -7.70
CA LEU A 179 -5.55 7.73 -6.73
C LEU A 179 -6.59 8.78 -7.13
N LYS A 180 -6.73 9.10 -8.42
CA LYS A 180 -7.82 9.95 -8.92
C LYS A 180 -9.19 9.32 -8.71
N GLU A 181 -9.32 8.02 -8.92
CA GLU A 181 -10.55 7.28 -8.61
C GLU A 181 -10.92 7.41 -7.12
N PHE A 182 -9.96 7.21 -6.20
CA PHE A 182 -10.19 7.37 -4.77
C PHE A 182 -10.54 8.80 -4.39
N ARG A 183 -9.83 9.79 -4.96
CA ARG A 183 -10.11 11.21 -4.74
C ARG A 183 -11.51 11.58 -5.21
N HIS A 184 -11.85 11.23 -6.45
CA HIS A 184 -13.14 11.58 -7.06
C HIS A 184 -14.30 10.86 -6.37
N ASP A 185 -14.21 9.57 -6.15
CA ASP A 185 -15.32 8.76 -5.67
C ASP A 185 -15.56 8.85 -4.16
N VAL A 186 -14.53 9.26 -3.39
CA VAL A 186 -14.61 9.32 -1.93
C VAL A 186 -14.13 10.66 -1.39
N LEU A 187 -12.86 10.98 -1.51
CA LEU A 187 -12.23 12.02 -0.71
C LEU A 187 -12.80 13.41 -0.99
N ASN A 188 -13.21 13.72 -2.23
CA ASN A 188 -13.84 14.98 -2.59
C ASN A 188 -15.22 15.20 -1.95
N HIS A 189 -15.80 14.16 -1.37
CA HIS A 189 -17.11 14.25 -0.69
C HIS A 189 -16.99 14.55 0.81
N TYR A 190 -15.75 14.68 1.33
CA TYR A 190 -15.47 14.92 2.74
C TYR A 190 -14.49 16.09 2.91
N ASP A 191 -14.62 16.80 4.03
CA ASP A 191 -13.59 17.76 4.48
C ASP A 191 -12.47 16.98 5.16
N CYS A 192 -11.56 16.42 4.38
CA CYS A 192 -10.50 15.55 4.86
C CYS A 192 -9.14 15.93 4.27
N PHE A 193 -8.08 15.51 4.95
CA PHE A 193 -6.70 15.72 4.54
C PHE A 193 -6.01 14.37 4.30
N VAL A 194 -5.31 14.24 3.18
CA VAL A 194 -4.65 12.99 2.81
C VAL A 194 -3.16 13.23 2.56
N VAL A 195 -2.34 12.47 3.27
CA VAL A 195 -0.89 12.48 3.10
C VAL A 195 -0.41 11.10 2.64
N GLY A 196 0.22 11.04 1.48
CA GLY A 196 0.79 9.79 0.93
C GLY A 196 2.22 9.58 1.37
N GLU A 197 2.56 8.39 1.81
CA GLU A 197 3.95 7.98 1.97
C GLU A 197 4.49 7.42 0.65
N SER A 198 5.63 7.96 0.21
CA SER A 198 6.26 7.53 -1.03
C SER A 198 7.77 7.37 -0.88
N PRO A 199 8.23 6.14 -0.65
CA PRO A 199 9.65 5.83 -0.74
C PRO A 199 10.18 6.10 -2.15
N MET A 200 11.42 6.61 -2.26
CA MET A 200 12.11 6.85 -3.53
C MET A 200 11.36 7.83 -4.47
N THR A 201 10.70 8.84 -3.91
CA THR A 201 10.01 9.87 -4.67
C THR A 201 10.65 11.22 -4.38
N GLY A 202 11.25 11.82 -5.40
CA GLY A 202 11.84 13.16 -5.32
C GLY A 202 10.78 14.26 -5.34
N ALA A 203 11.22 15.52 -5.14
CA ALA A 203 10.33 16.67 -5.06
C ALA A 203 9.50 16.88 -6.34
N ASP A 204 10.11 16.74 -7.52
CA ASP A 204 9.42 16.91 -8.79
C ASP A 204 8.34 15.84 -9.01
N ASP A 205 8.61 14.60 -8.62
CA ASP A 205 7.62 13.52 -8.65
C ASP A 205 6.46 13.79 -7.67
N ALA A 206 6.75 14.32 -6.48
CA ALA A 206 5.73 14.64 -5.48
C ALA A 206 4.72 15.66 -5.99
N LEU A 207 5.17 16.64 -6.80
CA LEU A 207 4.29 17.63 -7.42
C LEU A 207 3.23 17.01 -8.32
N SER A 208 3.58 15.91 -9.03
CA SER A 208 2.63 15.21 -9.90
C SER A 208 1.40 14.65 -9.17
N PHE A 209 1.51 14.41 -7.86
CA PHE A 209 0.42 13.91 -7.01
C PHE A 209 -0.33 15.01 -6.26
N THR A 210 0.33 16.15 -6.00
CA THR A 210 -0.16 17.15 -5.05
C THR A 210 -0.57 18.49 -5.68
N GLU A 211 -0.25 18.72 -6.96
CA GLU A 211 -0.55 19.97 -7.65
C GLU A 211 -1.78 19.89 -8.58
N GLY A 212 -2.36 21.07 -8.85
CA GLY A 212 -3.45 21.25 -9.82
C GLY A 212 -4.85 21.04 -9.24
N GLN A 213 -5.85 21.18 -10.11
CA GLN A 213 -7.26 21.00 -9.75
C GLN A 213 -7.62 19.52 -9.53
N ASP A 214 -6.89 18.62 -10.19
CA ASP A 214 -7.07 17.17 -10.13
C ASP A 214 -6.03 16.50 -9.23
N LYS A 215 -5.55 17.21 -8.18
CA LYS A 215 -4.60 16.65 -7.23
C LYS A 215 -5.16 15.36 -6.61
N GLU A 216 -4.29 14.42 -6.40
CA GLU A 216 -4.62 13.10 -5.85
C GLU A 216 -4.47 13.07 -4.33
N LEU A 217 -3.41 13.71 -3.83
CA LEU A 217 -3.03 13.82 -2.44
C LEU A 217 -2.94 15.29 -2.04
N ASP A 218 -3.06 15.58 -0.75
CA ASP A 218 -2.85 16.94 -0.23
C ASP A 218 -1.39 17.19 0.12
N MET A 219 -0.66 16.14 0.49
CA MET A 219 0.77 16.19 0.82
C MET A 219 1.42 14.84 0.56
N MET A 220 2.74 14.83 0.37
CA MET A 220 3.55 13.61 0.33
C MET A 220 4.65 13.63 1.38
N ILE A 221 4.90 12.47 2.00
CA ILE A 221 6.07 12.20 2.84
C ILE A 221 7.14 11.61 1.94
N SER A 222 8.24 12.36 1.74
CA SER A 222 9.43 11.88 1.05
C SER A 222 10.49 11.44 2.06
N PHE A 223 11.24 10.39 1.73
CA PHE A 223 12.39 9.93 2.53
C PHE A 223 13.73 10.51 2.07
N ASP A 224 13.75 11.36 1.05
CA ASP A 224 14.99 11.91 0.49
C ASP A 224 15.84 12.65 1.54
N HIS A 225 15.18 13.39 2.44
CA HIS A 225 15.85 14.08 3.53
C HIS A 225 16.55 13.14 4.53
N MET A 226 16.04 11.93 4.70
CA MET A 226 16.66 10.89 5.55
C MET A 226 17.88 10.26 4.89
N GLN A 227 18.01 10.42 3.57
CA GLN A 227 19.12 9.92 2.77
C GLN A 227 20.08 11.04 2.35
N ALA A 228 19.96 12.22 2.96
CA ALA A 228 20.75 13.41 2.61
C ALA A 228 22.27 13.18 2.67
N ASP A 229 22.72 12.29 3.55
CA ASP A 229 24.13 11.89 3.66
C ASP A 229 24.51 10.72 2.74
N CYS A 230 23.55 10.20 1.97
CA CYS A 230 23.79 9.13 1.02
C CYS A 230 24.23 9.70 -0.34
N PHE A 231 25.31 9.18 -0.91
CA PHE A 231 25.87 9.61 -2.21
C PHE A 231 24.88 9.50 -3.39
N MET A 232 23.71 8.95 -3.18
CA MET A 232 22.73 8.68 -4.24
C MET A 232 21.64 9.76 -4.36
N THR A 233 21.59 10.78 -3.51
CA THR A 233 20.53 11.81 -3.55
C THR A 233 21.08 13.19 -3.90
N GLU A 234 20.29 13.97 -4.65
CA GLU A 234 20.66 15.35 -5.01
C GLU A 234 20.73 16.28 -3.79
N ILE A 235 19.91 16.04 -2.76
CA ILE A 235 19.92 16.82 -1.52
C ILE A 235 21.27 16.70 -0.81
N GLY A 236 21.83 15.48 -0.71
CA GLY A 236 23.16 15.26 -0.14
C GLY A 236 24.28 15.97 -0.89
N ARG A 237 24.12 16.22 -2.20
CA ARG A 237 25.08 16.98 -3.01
C ARG A 237 25.00 18.48 -2.78
N ALA A 238 23.83 19.03 -2.48
CA ALA A 238 23.64 20.46 -2.21
C ALA A 238 24.25 20.86 -0.86
N SER A 239 24.09 20.03 0.17
CA SER A 239 24.63 20.30 1.52
C SER A 239 26.15 20.19 1.63
N CYS A 240 26.84 19.54 0.69
CA CYS A 240 28.29 19.43 0.64
C CYS A 240 29.00 20.56 -0.14
N ARG A 241 28.27 21.58 -0.61
CA ARG A 241 28.83 22.69 -1.41
C ARG A 241 28.90 24.04 -0.67
N GLU A 242 28.50 24.11 0.58
CA GLU A 242 28.71 25.22 1.49
C GLU A 242 29.80 24.87 2.54
#